data_1350c69f2ee5ab50d37dba21d38093b1
#
_entry.id   1350c69f2ee5ab50d37dba21d38093b1
#
_cell.length_a   1.000
_cell.length_b   1.000
_cell.length_c   1.000
_cell.angle_alpha   90.00
_cell.angle_beta   90.00
_cell.angle_gamma   90.00
#
_symmetry.space_group_name_H-M   'P 1'
#
loop_
_entity.id
_entity.type
_entity.pdbx_description
1 polymer ?
#
loop_
_entity_poly.entity_id
_entity_poly.type
_entity_poly.pdbx_seq_one_letter_code
_entity_poly.pdbx_strand_id
1 'polypeptide(L)'
;MNVMLSCDDNPYYFDFWPMVRDLWKQRMDIEPKLVFINEKKETEEFEDGILYVKQLEGYPVYLQAQLARIYFTQMFEDEICLLSDIDMFPASTTFFAVAQSLL
;
A
#
# COMPACT_ATOMS: atom_id res chain seq x y z
N MET A 1 3.82 11.24 7.22
CA MET A 1 3.06 9.97 7.29
C MET A 1 3.13 9.25 5.97
N ASN A 2 3.39 7.95 6.02
CA ASN A 2 3.34 7.07 4.85
C ASN A 2 2.03 6.30 4.82
N VAL A 3 1.52 6.03 3.62
CA VAL A 3 0.37 5.16 3.42
C VAL A 3 0.85 3.94 2.66
N MET A 4 0.67 2.76 3.26
CA MET A 4 1.11 1.49 2.70
C MET A 4 -0.09 0.64 2.33
N LEU A 5 -0.15 0.26 1.07
CA LEU A 5 -1.18 -0.64 0.55
C LEU A 5 -0.50 -1.90 0.04
N SER A 6 -1.27 -2.95 -0.15
CA SER A 6 -0.79 -4.18 -0.77
C SER A 6 -1.90 -4.85 -1.56
N CYS A 7 -1.52 -5.56 -2.59
CA CYS A 7 -2.43 -6.41 -3.36
C CYS A 7 -1.65 -7.53 -4.04
N ASP A 8 -2.39 -8.53 -4.55
CA ASP A 8 -1.85 -9.55 -5.42
C ASP A 8 -2.04 -9.16 -6.90
N ASP A 9 -1.73 -10.05 -7.81
CA ASP A 9 -1.84 -9.81 -9.25
C ASP A 9 -3.26 -10.01 -9.80
N ASN A 10 -4.26 -10.08 -8.92
CA ASN A 10 -5.66 -10.10 -9.33
C ASN A 10 -5.97 -8.77 -10.04
N PRO A 11 -6.42 -8.81 -11.32
CA PRO A 11 -6.65 -7.58 -12.09
C PRO A 11 -7.65 -6.63 -11.43
N TYR A 12 -8.64 -7.18 -10.69
CA TYR A 12 -9.62 -6.35 -10.00
C TYR A 12 -8.98 -5.43 -8.95
N TYR A 13 -7.91 -5.87 -8.31
CA TYR A 13 -7.24 -5.06 -7.28
C TYR A 13 -6.20 -4.13 -7.89
N PHE A 14 -5.37 -4.63 -8.77
CA PHE A 14 -4.29 -3.82 -9.32
C PHE A 14 -4.80 -2.67 -10.18
N ASP A 15 -5.94 -2.86 -10.86
CA ASP A 15 -6.55 -1.82 -11.68
C ASP A 15 -7.05 -0.62 -10.85
N PHE A 16 -7.28 -0.79 -9.56
CA PHE A 16 -7.61 0.32 -8.67
C PHE A 16 -6.43 1.25 -8.37
N TRP A 17 -5.20 0.74 -8.53
CA TRP A 17 -4.03 1.47 -8.05
C TRP A 17 -3.90 2.90 -8.60
N PRO A 18 -4.02 3.15 -9.91
CA PRO A 18 -3.88 4.52 -10.40
C PRO A 18 -4.87 5.49 -9.80
N MET A 19 -6.14 5.06 -9.66
CA MET A 19 -7.20 5.88 -9.07
C MET A 19 -6.95 6.12 -7.58
N VAL A 20 -6.63 5.08 -6.83
CA VAL A 20 -6.37 5.16 -5.39
C VAL A 20 -5.17 6.06 -5.11
N ARG A 21 -4.10 5.90 -5.88
CA ARG A 21 -2.91 6.75 -5.79
C ARG A 21 -3.24 8.22 -5.98
N ASP A 22 -4.02 8.53 -7.01
CA ASP A 22 -4.41 9.91 -7.30
C ASP A 22 -5.30 10.50 -6.21
N LEU A 23 -6.22 9.71 -5.66
CA LEU A 23 -7.09 10.16 -4.59
C LEU A 23 -6.34 10.47 -3.30
N TRP A 24 -5.39 9.63 -2.90
CA TRP A 24 -4.55 9.90 -1.75
C TRP A 24 -3.74 11.18 -1.93
N LYS A 25 -3.19 11.36 -3.13
CA LYS A 25 -2.39 12.53 -3.45
C LYS A 25 -3.24 13.81 -3.45
N GLN A 26 -4.40 13.78 -4.10
CA GLN A 26 -5.27 14.95 -4.22
C GLN A 26 -5.91 15.35 -2.90
N ARG A 27 -6.34 14.38 -2.10
CA ARG A 27 -7.08 14.65 -0.87
C ARG A 27 -6.20 14.86 0.35
N MET A 28 -5.07 14.18 0.42
CA MET A 28 -4.22 14.18 1.61
C MET A 28 -2.81 14.68 1.35
N ASP A 29 -2.47 14.96 0.09
CA ASP A 29 -1.11 15.33 -0.33
C ASP A 29 -0.08 14.27 0.12
N ILE A 30 -0.47 13.00 0.03
CA ILE A 30 0.37 11.85 0.38
C ILE A 30 0.57 10.99 -0.86
N GLU A 31 1.84 10.64 -1.15
CA GLU A 31 2.17 9.63 -2.15
C GLU A 31 2.07 8.26 -1.49
N PRO A 32 1.01 7.49 -1.77
CA PRO A 32 0.89 6.15 -1.20
C PRO A 32 1.89 5.20 -1.84
N LYS A 33 2.20 4.12 -1.12
CA LYS A 33 3.11 3.08 -1.61
C LYS A 33 2.39 1.76 -1.64
N LEU A 34 2.61 1.01 -2.72
CA LEU A 34 1.97 -0.27 -2.96
C LEU A 34 3.00 -1.40 -2.94
N VAL A 35 2.73 -2.44 -2.15
CA VAL A 35 3.45 -3.70 -2.24
C VAL A 35 2.64 -4.64 -3.11
N PHE A 36 3.20 -5.03 -4.24
CA PHE A 36 2.51 -5.84 -5.25
C PHE A 36 3.08 -7.25 -5.29
N ILE A 37 2.26 -8.22 -4.85
CA ILE A 37 2.64 -9.63 -4.82
C ILE A 37 2.34 -10.25 -6.19
N ASN A 38 3.35 -10.83 -6.83
CA ASN A 38 3.22 -11.40 -8.16
C ASN A 38 4.19 -12.56 -8.36
N GLU A 39 4.08 -13.26 -9.50
CA GLU A 39 4.89 -14.44 -9.78
C GLU A 39 6.21 -14.13 -10.50
N LYS A 40 6.31 -12.99 -11.16
CA LYS A 40 7.35 -12.76 -12.19
C LYS A 40 8.39 -11.71 -11.84
N LYS A 41 8.02 -10.66 -11.13
CA LYS A 41 8.89 -9.52 -10.91
C LYS A 41 9.22 -9.32 -9.44
N GLU A 42 10.47 -8.99 -9.17
CA GLU A 42 10.94 -8.65 -7.84
C GLU A 42 11.84 -7.42 -7.92
N THR A 43 11.63 -6.48 -7.01
CA THR A 43 12.47 -5.29 -6.90
C THR A 43 12.90 -5.09 -5.46
N GLU A 44 14.06 -4.46 -5.25
CA GLU A 44 14.58 -4.15 -3.92
C GLU A 44 14.08 -2.80 -3.43
N GLU A 45 13.72 -1.93 -4.34
CA GLU A 45 13.27 -0.56 -4.05
C GLU A 45 11.94 -0.28 -4.76
N PHE A 46 11.22 0.73 -4.24
CA PHE A 46 9.99 1.17 -4.89
C PHE A 46 10.29 1.82 -6.23
N GLU A 47 9.55 1.36 -7.25
CA GLU A 47 9.57 1.93 -8.61
C GLU A 47 8.20 2.57 -8.86
N ASP A 48 8.15 3.88 -9.05
CA ASP A 48 6.89 4.62 -9.23
C ASP A 48 5.86 4.36 -8.12
N GLY A 49 6.35 4.20 -6.89
CA GLY A 49 5.48 3.93 -5.74
C GLY A 49 5.11 2.47 -5.57
N ILE A 50 5.63 1.55 -6.38
CA ILE A 50 5.32 0.13 -6.31
C ILE A 50 6.57 -0.68 -5.97
N LEU A 51 6.47 -1.54 -4.96
CA LEU A 51 7.47 -2.55 -4.67
C LEU A 51 6.95 -3.90 -5.15
N TYR A 52 7.66 -4.53 -6.07
CA TYR A 52 7.28 -5.84 -6.61
C TYR A 52 7.90 -6.93 -5.75
N VAL A 53 7.07 -7.84 -5.26
CA VAL A 53 7.47 -8.95 -4.40
C VAL A 53 6.99 -10.25 -5.00
N LYS A 54 7.88 -11.23 -5.12
CA LYS A 54 7.49 -12.56 -5.61
C LYS A 54 6.67 -13.30 -4.57
N GLN A 55 5.58 -13.93 -5.02
CA GLN A 55 4.77 -14.74 -4.14
C GLN A 55 5.50 -16.00 -3.70
N LEU A 56 5.22 -16.42 -2.48
CA LEU A 56 5.75 -17.66 -1.91
C LEU A 56 4.84 -18.81 -2.28
N GLU A 57 5.45 -19.94 -2.67
CA GLU A 57 4.69 -21.17 -2.95
C GLU A 57 4.16 -21.78 -1.64
N GLY A 58 2.98 -22.40 -1.74
CA GLY A 58 2.39 -23.13 -0.63
C GLY A 58 1.57 -22.28 0.34
N TYR A 59 1.47 -20.99 0.11
CA TYR A 59 0.69 -20.07 0.96
C TYR A 59 -0.33 -19.31 0.12
N PRO A 60 -1.54 -19.05 0.66
CA PRO A 60 -2.53 -18.23 -0.07
C PRO A 60 -2.00 -16.84 -0.40
N VAL A 61 -2.17 -16.41 -1.64
CA VAL A 61 -1.63 -15.14 -2.11
C VAL A 61 -2.29 -13.95 -1.40
N TYR A 62 -3.59 -14.03 -1.14
CA TYR A 62 -4.28 -12.96 -0.42
C TYR A 62 -3.71 -12.74 0.98
N LEU A 63 -3.30 -13.81 1.65
CA LEU A 63 -2.68 -13.71 2.97
C LEU A 63 -1.30 -13.05 2.88
N GLN A 64 -0.54 -13.38 1.86
CA GLN A 64 0.76 -12.74 1.61
C GLN A 64 0.60 -11.25 1.41
N ALA A 65 -0.41 -10.83 0.62
CA ALA A 65 -0.68 -9.41 0.41
C ALA A 65 -1.06 -8.71 1.71
N GLN A 66 -1.90 -9.32 2.53
CA GLN A 66 -2.29 -8.74 3.82
C GLN A 66 -1.11 -8.57 4.78
N LEU A 67 -0.21 -9.54 4.82
CA LEU A 67 0.96 -9.49 5.70
C LEU A 67 2.08 -8.61 5.16
N ALA A 68 2.20 -8.50 3.85
CA ALA A 68 3.28 -7.74 3.22
C ALA A 68 3.26 -6.25 3.60
N ARG A 69 2.09 -5.63 3.64
CA ARG A 69 1.99 -4.21 4.02
C ARG A 69 2.48 -3.96 5.44
N ILE A 70 2.29 -4.92 6.34
CA ILE A 70 2.80 -4.84 7.71
C ILE A 70 4.32 -5.01 7.73
N TYR A 71 4.80 -6.04 7.05
CA TYR A 71 6.22 -6.36 7.01
C TYR A 71 7.06 -5.22 6.41
N PHE A 72 6.62 -4.69 5.29
CA PHE A 72 7.40 -3.67 4.56
C PHE A 72 7.31 -2.28 5.18
N THR A 73 6.51 -2.07 6.22
CA THR A 73 6.58 -0.82 6.99
C THR A 73 7.94 -0.64 7.66
N GLN A 74 8.71 -1.70 7.81
CA GLN A 74 10.07 -1.63 8.35
C GLN A 74 11.00 -0.74 7.52
N MET A 75 10.70 -0.54 6.24
CA MET A 75 11.47 0.36 5.37
C MET A 75 11.33 1.83 5.78
N PHE A 76 10.38 2.15 6.65
CA PHE A 76 10.09 3.50 7.12
C PHE A 76 10.06 3.55 8.65
N GLU A 77 11.13 3.06 9.29
CA GLU A 77 11.18 2.87 10.75
C GLU A 77 10.90 4.13 11.56
N ASP A 78 11.37 5.28 11.08
CA ASP A 78 11.23 6.54 11.78
C ASP A 78 9.99 7.34 11.38
N GLU A 79 9.09 6.71 10.61
CA GLU A 79 7.90 7.37 10.08
C GLU A 79 6.63 6.65 10.50
N ILE A 80 5.56 7.41 10.68
CA ILE A 80 4.24 6.86 10.94
C ILE A 80 3.69 6.29 9.64
N CYS A 81 3.25 5.02 9.68
CA CYS A 81 2.66 4.34 8.53
C CYS A 81 1.20 4.04 8.77
N LEU A 82 0.34 4.44 7.84
CA LEU A 82 -1.05 4.05 7.80
C LEU A 82 -1.21 2.88 6.82
N LEU A 83 -1.80 1.79 7.31
CA LEU A 83 -2.07 0.62 6.48
C LEU A 83 -3.48 0.71 5.92
N SER A 84 -3.64 0.45 4.64
CA SER A 84 -4.94 0.55 3.97
C SER A 84 -5.10 -0.57 2.95
N ASP A 85 -6.35 -0.95 2.67
CA ASP A 85 -6.66 -1.85 1.57
C ASP A 85 -6.63 -1.10 0.24
N ILE A 86 -6.36 -1.83 -0.84
CA ILE A 86 -6.22 -1.21 -2.17
C ILE A 86 -7.51 -0.55 -2.65
N ASP A 87 -8.66 -1.02 -2.20
CA ASP A 87 -9.97 -0.49 -2.58
C ASP A 87 -10.47 0.61 -1.65
N MET A 88 -9.64 1.06 -0.70
CA MET A 88 -9.97 2.14 0.23
C MET A 88 -9.19 3.41 -0.07
N PHE A 89 -9.86 4.54 0.10
CA PHE A 89 -9.25 5.85 -0.10
C PHE A 89 -9.90 6.87 0.86
N PRO A 90 -9.22 7.99 1.15
CA PRO A 90 -9.74 8.94 2.12
C PRO A 90 -10.97 9.68 1.58
N ALA A 91 -12.08 9.56 2.30
CA ALA A 91 -13.31 10.28 1.99
C ALA A 91 -13.40 11.63 2.72
N SER A 92 -12.67 11.78 3.84
CA SER A 92 -12.69 12.98 4.68
C SER A 92 -11.27 13.33 5.15
N THR A 93 -10.83 14.53 4.80
CA THR A 93 -9.54 15.06 5.27
C THR A 93 -9.56 15.35 6.77
N THR A 94 -10.72 15.74 7.30
CA THR A 94 -10.89 16.03 8.74
C THR A 94 -10.62 14.80 9.59
N PHE A 95 -11.17 13.66 9.20
CA PHE A 95 -10.93 12.41 9.92
C PHE A 95 -9.44 12.08 9.99
N PHE A 96 -8.74 12.17 8.86
CA PHE A 96 -7.31 11.86 8.83
C PHE A 96 -6.47 12.86 9.60
N ALA A 97 -6.84 14.14 9.59
CA ALA A 97 -6.15 15.15 10.38
C ALA A 97 -6.27 14.87 11.89
N VAL A 98 -7.46 14.48 12.37
CA VAL A 98 -7.68 14.11 13.76
C VAL A 98 -6.89 12.85 14.10
N ALA A 99 -6.94 11.82 13.25
CA ALA A 99 -6.20 10.59 13.46
C ALA A 99 -4.70 10.83 13.58
N GLN A 100 -4.15 11.69 12.72
CA GLN A 100 -2.75 12.07 12.78
C GLN A 100 -2.38 12.74 14.10
N SER A 101 -3.24 13.60 14.61
CA SER A 101 -2.96 14.33 15.86
C SER A 101 -2.95 13.42 17.09
N LEU A 102 -3.57 12.23 16.99
CA LEU A 102 -3.60 11.24 18.07
C LEU A 102 -2.39 10.31 18.08
N LEU A 103 -1.63 10.31 17.02
CA LEU A 103 -0.45 9.47 16.89
C LEU A 103 0.82 10.23 17.30
#